data_469c1c54def499f6cf3968113bbf0514
#
_entry.id   469c1c54def499f6cf3968113bbf0514
#
_cell.length_a   1.000
_cell.length_b   1.000
_cell.length_c   1.000
_cell.angle_alpha   90.00
_cell.angle_beta   90.00
_cell.angle_gamma   90.00
#
_symmetry.space_group_name_H-M   'P 1'
#
loop_
_entity.id
_entity.type
_entity.pdbx_description
1 polymer ?
#
loop_
_entity_poly.entity_id
_entity_poly.type
_entity_poly.pdbx_seq_one_letter_code
_entity_poly.pdbx_strand_id
1 'polypeptide(L)'
;MNKKRRIIAAAALLVALLTLLAVPAGAVKSYQTYTYSSTGFALYSPDAYTPVMTVDSAYIGLDSKKGLDDPRDLFVDDQDNIYIADAANNRIVVLDRYYKLKFIISDFTNEQGVPDKFTNPSGVFVTKDRIFVCDTDANRIVTFDREGNFLSIIPEPEDEILDDDSVYKPIALAVDDYNRLYVVSSTTYQGIIVMSDTGEFICIIGAQKVSISAWDKVWRKIMSDSARAQTEQIIPTEYNNIAIRDKLIYVTTSSIKASDQQNAIKKKSKKGDYA
;
A
#
# COMPACT_ATOMS: atom_id res chain seq x y z
N MET A 1 10.29 25.06 -67.37
CA MET A 1 9.71 24.14 -66.38
C MET A 1 8.38 24.75 -65.90
N ASN A 2 7.28 24.07 -66.12
CA ASN A 2 5.93 24.60 -65.97
C ASN A 2 5.63 24.91 -64.49
N LYS A 3 4.98 26.05 -64.18
CA LYS A 3 4.70 26.54 -62.82
C LYS A 3 4.10 25.46 -61.90
N LYS A 4 3.24 24.57 -62.42
CA LYS A 4 2.70 23.41 -61.75
C LYS A 4 3.77 22.39 -61.30
N ARG A 5 4.79 22.12 -62.14
CA ARG A 5 5.88 21.18 -61.80
C ARG A 5 6.79 21.74 -60.67
N ARG A 6 6.97 23.05 -60.62
CA ARG A 6 7.73 23.68 -59.49
C ARG A 6 6.99 23.60 -58.16
N ILE A 7 5.67 23.77 -58.18
CA ILE A 7 4.83 23.63 -56.96
C ILE A 7 4.82 22.18 -56.47
N ILE A 8 4.70 21.21 -57.35
CA ILE A 8 4.73 19.78 -57.01
C ILE A 8 6.12 19.40 -56.44
N ALA A 9 7.22 19.88 -57.04
CA ALA A 9 8.54 19.60 -56.57
C ALA A 9 8.82 20.28 -55.21
N ALA A 10 8.34 21.49 -54.96
CA ALA A 10 8.43 22.15 -53.65
C ALA A 10 7.62 21.46 -52.58
N ALA A 11 6.41 20.98 -52.92
CA ALA A 11 5.58 20.19 -51.97
C ALA A 11 6.21 18.85 -51.63
N ALA A 12 6.76 18.13 -52.62
CA ALA A 12 7.49 16.88 -52.39
C ALA A 12 8.74 17.07 -51.54
N LEU A 13 9.47 18.17 -51.75
CA LEU A 13 10.64 18.52 -50.93
C LEU A 13 10.23 18.85 -49.48
N LEU A 14 9.13 19.56 -49.27
CA LEU A 14 8.59 19.89 -47.96
C LEU A 14 8.14 18.63 -47.20
N VAL A 15 7.49 17.70 -47.87
CA VAL A 15 7.09 16.41 -47.29
C VAL A 15 8.33 15.57 -46.94
N ALA A 16 9.34 15.53 -47.80
CA ALA A 16 10.60 14.84 -47.53
C ALA A 16 11.37 15.49 -46.33
N LEU A 17 11.33 16.81 -46.21
CA LEU A 17 11.94 17.53 -45.08
C LEU A 17 11.19 17.25 -43.78
N LEU A 18 9.87 17.19 -43.79
CA LEU A 18 9.03 16.85 -42.66
C LEU A 18 9.23 15.39 -42.20
N THR A 19 9.47 14.46 -43.11
CA THR A 19 9.79 13.06 -42.75
C THR A 19 11.21 12.90 -42.21
N LEU A 20 12.16 13.74 -42.62
CA LEU A 20 13.53 13.77 -42.05
C LEU A 20 13.59 14.40 -40.63
N LEU A 21 12.61 15.25 -40.31
CA LEU A 21 12.47 15.86 -38.99
C LEU A 21 11.67 14.98 -38.01
N ALA A 22 11.07 13.88 -38.49
CA ALA A 22 10.51 12.85 -37.59
C ALA A 22 11.69 12.15 -36.89
N VAL A 23 12.21 12.79 -35.85
CA VAL A 23 13.06 12.13 -34.86
C VAL A 23 12.25 10.94 -34.38
N PRO A 24 12.75 9.68 -34.53
CA PRO A 24 12.07 8.57 -33.91
C PRO A 24 11.95 8.96 -32.43
N ALA A 25 10.72 9.08 -31.92
CA ALA A 25 10.48 9.18 -30.50
C ALA A 25 11.02 7.86 -29.91
N GLY A 26 12.33 7.84 -29.68
CA GLY A 26 12.93 6.78 -28.90
C GLY A 26 12.16 6.77 -27.59
N ALA A 27 11.47 5.67 -27.30
CA ALA A 27 10.78 5.51 -26.05
C ALA A 27 11.79 5.82 -24.95
N VAL A 28 11.69 7.00 -24.36
CA VAL A 28 12.48 7.36 -23.19
C VAL A 28 12.11 6.32 -22.15
N LYS A 29 13.06 5.48 -21.74
CA LYS A 29 12.82 4.53 -20.66
C LYS A 29 12.31 5.33 -19.47
N SER A 30 11.13 5.01 -18.99
CA SER A 30 10.47 5.72 -17.90
C SER A 30 11.23 5.63 -16.58
N TYR A 31 12.15 4.66 -16.46
CA TYR A 31 13.07 4.50 -15.34
C TYR A 31 14.31 3.71 -15.77
N GLN A 32 15.39 3.87 -15.01
CA GLN A 32 16.62 3.10 -15.15
C GLN A 32 16.88 2.37 -13.85
N THR A 33 17.16 1.09 -13.92
CA THR A 33 17.57 0.32 -12.75
C THR A 33 19.09 0.41 -12.59
N TYR A 34 19.53 0.52 -11.35
CA TYR A 34 20.96 0.56 -11.01
C TYR A 34 21.20 -0.13 -9.66
N THR A 35 22.38 -0.63 -9.48
CA THR A 35 22.92 -1.09 -8.20
C THR A 35 24.12 -0.25 -7.81
N TYR A 36 24.58 -0.38 -6.59
CA TYR A 36 25.80 0.33 -6.15
C TYR A 36 26.99 -0.62 -6.11
N SER A 37 28.13 -0.14 -6.57
CA SER A 37 29.41 -0.82 -6.34
C SER A 37 29.77 -0.83 -4.86
N SER A 38 30.74 -1.61 -4.45
CA SER A 38 31.29 -1.62 -3.09
C SER A 38 31.86 -0.25 -2.66
N THR A 39 32.16 0.63 -3.63
CA THR A 39 32.67 1.99 -3.42
C THR A 39 31.58 3.07 -3.53
N GLY A 40 30.29 2.66 -3.65
CA GLY A 40 29.14 3.58 -3.66
C GLY A 40 28.82 4.20 -5.02
N PHE A 41 29.50 3.81 -6.12
CA PHE A 41 29.17 4.29 -7.47
C PHE A 41 27.96 3.53 -8.03
N ALA A 42 27.01 4.25 -8.65
CA ALA A 42 25.89 3.68 -9.36
C ALA A 42 26.37 2.89 -10.59
N LEU A 43 25.99 1.62 -10.65
CA LEU A 43 26.25 0.73 -11.78
C LEU A 43 24.91 0.39 -12.45
N TYR A 44 24.86 0.43 -13.76
CA TYR A 44 23.69 -0.01 -14.51
C TYR A 44 23.39 -1.49 -14.19
N SER A 45 22.14 -1.77 -13.89
CA SER A 45 21.61 -3.12 -13.68
C SER A 45 20.64 -3.44 -14.80
N PRO A 46 20.50 -4.72 -15.24
CA PRO A 46 19.40 -5.12 -16.09
C PRO A 46 18.06 -4.76 -15.42
N ASP A 47 17.11 -4.29 -16.22
CA ASP A 47 15.78 -3.95 -15.72
C ASP A 47 15.10 -5.21 -15.16
N ALA A 48 14.82 -5.22 -13.85
CA ALA A 48 14.10 -6.30 -13.19
C ALA A 48 12.62 -6.34 -13.61
N TYR A 49 12.06 -5.15 -13.92
CA TYR A 49 10.70 -4.95 -14.39
C TYR A 49 10.68 -3.96 -15.55
N THR A 50 9.79 -4.17 -16.49
CA THR A 50 9.55 -3.24 -17.60
C THR A 50 8.10 -2.79 -17.54
N PRO A 51 7.80 -1.46 -17.57
CA PRO A 51 6.43 -0.98 -17.69
C PRO A 51 5.80 -1.50 -18.97
N VAL A 52 4.68 -2.21 -18.86
CA VAL A 52 3.97 -2.78 -20.01
C VAL A 52 2.88 -1.82 -20.47
N MET A 53 2.09 -1.30 -19.52
CA MET A 53 0.98 -0.42 -19.81
C MET A 53 0.58 0.39 -18.57
N THR A 54 -0.14 1.48 -18.78
CA THR A 54 -0.85 2.20 -17.74
C THR A 54 -2.32 1.82 -17.81
N VAL A 55 -2.89 1.44 -16.67
CA VAL A 55 -4.31 1.12 -16.53
C VAL A 55 -4.98 2.32 -15.88
N ASP A 56 -5.63 3.12 -16.70
CA ASP A 56 -6.38 4.31 -16.25
C ASP A 56 -7.87 4.00 -16.04
N SER A 57 -8.59 4.96 -15.48
CA SER A 57 -10.02 4.83 -15.19
C SER A 57 -10.87 4.53 -16.43
N ALA A 58 -10.51 5.07 -17.59
CA ALA A 58 -11.20 4.83 -18.85
C ALA A 58 -10.97 3.40 -19.34
N TYR A 59 -9.74 2.89 -19.20
CA TYR A 59 -9.40 1.51 -19.56
C TYR A 59 -10.13 0.50 -18.67
N ILE A 60 -10.24 0.78 -17.39
CA ILE A 60 -10.96 -0.03 -16.40
C ILE A 60 -12.47 -0.06 -16.71
N GLY A 61 -13.02 1.01 -17.25
CA GLY A 61 -14.46 1.20 -17.49
C GLY A 61 -15.16 1.96 -16.35
N LEU A 62 -14.40 2.72 -15.54
CA LEU A 62 -14.96 3.64 -14.56
C LEU A 62 -15.46 4.92 -15.26
N ASP A 63 -16.49 5.56 -14.66
CA ASP A 63 -16.93 6.88 -15.10
C ASP A 63 -15.75 7.87 -15.02
N SER A 64 -15.51 8.59 -16.10
CA SER A 64 -14.43 9.58 -16.19
C SER A 64 -14.48 10.68 -15.13
N LYS A 65 -15.68 10.94 -14.56
CA LYS A 65 -15.87 11.88 -13.46
C LYS A 65 -15.58 11.32 -12.07
N LYS A 66 -15.51 9.99 -11.94
CA LYS A 66 -15.26 9.26 -10.69
C LYS A 66 -14.15 8.21 -10.90
N GLY A 67 -13.03 8.65 -11.44
CA GLY A 67 -11.83 7.84 -11.56
C GLY A 67 -11.34 7.32 -10.22
N LEU A 68 -10.22 6.59 -10.20
CA LEU A 68 -9.53 6.26 -8.96
C LEU A 68 -9.00 7.55 -8.33
N ASP A 69 -9.17 7.68 -7.00
CA ASP A 69 -8.70 8.83 -6.22
C ASP A 69 -8.09 8.33 -4.91
N ASP A 70 -6.81 8.64 -4.69
CA ASP A 70 -6.00 8.16 -3.57
C ASP A 70 -6.06 6.63 -3.36
N PRO A 71 -5.75 5.81 -4.38
CA PRO A 71 -5.69 4.36 -4.20
C PRO A 71 -4.52 4.01 -3.27
N ARG A 72 -4.83 3.37 -2.12
CA ARG A 72 -3.84 3.14 -1.05
C ARG A 72 -3.31 1.72 -1.01
N ASP A 73 -4.11 0.75 -1.36
CA ASP A 73 -3.72 -0.64 -1.33
C ASP A 73 -4.30 -1.41 -2.51
N LEU A 74 -3.65 -2.51 -2.82
CA LEU A 74 -4.03 -3.37 -3.91
C LEU A 74 -3.71 -4.82 -3.55
N PHE A 75 -4.66 -5.71 -3.78
CA PHE A 75 -4.51 -7.15 -3.63
C PHE A 75 -4.84 -7.89 -4.92
N VAL A 76 -4.09 -8.93 -5.24
CA VAL A 76 -4.37 -9.82 -6.38
C VAL A 76 -4.65 -11.21 -5.83
N ASP A 77 -5.81 -11.76 -6.17
CA ASP A 77 -6.22 -13.08 -5.73
C ASP A 77 -5.66 -14.22 -6.61
N ASP A 78 -5.99 -15.45 -6.26
CA ASP A 78 -5.57 -16.66 -6.97
C ASP A 78 -6.21 -16.85 -8.35
N GLN A 79 -7.21 -16.04 -8.71
CA GLN A 79 -7.86 -16.00 -10.02
C GLN A 79 -7.39 -14.80 -10.85
N ASP A 80 -6.37 -14.07 -10.39
CA ASP A 80 -5.85 -12.83 -10.97
C ASP A 80 -6.89 -11.67 -10.95
N ASN A 81 -7.90 -11.70 -10.07
CA ASN A 81 -8.72 -10.52 -9.84
C ASN A 81 -7.96 -9.52 -8.96
N ILE A 82 -8.14 -8.25 -9.25
CA ILE A 82 -7.43 -7.15 -8.60
C ILE A 82 -8.43 -6.36 -7.77
N TYR A 83 -8.14 -6.22 -6.49
CA TYR A 83 -8.93 -5.47 -5.52
C TYR A 83 -8.16 -4.20 -5.17
N ILE A 84 -8.79 -3.03 -5.31
CA ILE A 84 -8.16 -1.72 -5.11
C ILE A 84 -8.91 -0.97 -4.03
N ALA A 85 -8.23 -0.58 -2.96
CA ALA A 85 -8.77 0.32 -1.95
C ALA A 85 -8.68 1.77 -2.48
N ASP A 86 -9.80 2.27 -3.03
CA ASP A 86 -9.95 3.61 -3.62
C ASP A 86 -10.42 4.57 -2.53
N ALA A 87 -9.47 5.00 -1.68
CA ALA A 87 -9.71 5.58 -0.37
C ALA A 87 -10.51 6.89 -0.41
N ALA A 88 -10.12 7.85 -1.23
CA ALA A 88 -10.83 9.13 -1.31
C ALA A 88 -12.24 9.00 -1.89
N ASN A 89 -12.52 7.94 -2.65
CA ASN A 89 -13.86 7.63 -3.14
C ASN A 89 -14.66 6.72 -2.19
N ASN A 90 -14.10 6.32 -1.05
CA ASN A 90 -14.74 5.45 -0.05
C ASN A 90 -15.30 4.15 -0.66
N ARG A 91 -14.49 3.45 -1.45
CA ARG A 91 -14.92 2.24 -2.16
C ARG A 91 -13.78 1.24 -2.38
N ILE A 92 -14.16 0.00 -2.64
CA ILE A 92 -13.26 -1.03 -3.19
C ILE A 92 -13.65 -1.25 -4.65
N VAL A 93 -12.69 -1.14 -5.54
CA VAL A 93 -12.86 -1.41 -6.98
C VAL A 93 -12.28 -2.79 -7.26
N VAL A 94 -13.08 -3.67 -7.86
CA VAL A 94 -12.65 -5.03 -8.20
C VAL A 94 -12.59 -5.19 -9.72
N LEU A 95 -11.41 -5.57 -10.21
CA LEU A 95 -11.13 -5.81 -11.62
C LEU A 95 -10.92 -7.30 -11.89
N ASP A 96 -11.18 -7.71 -13.11
CA ASP A 96 -10.79 -9.03 -13.57
C ASP A 96 -9.31 -9.08 -14.00
N ARG A 97 -8.82 -10.27 -14.40
CA ARG A 97 -7.45 -10.50 -14.90
C ARG A 97 -7.08 -9.69 -16.13
N TYR A 98 -8.05 -9.11 -16.83
CA TYR A 98 -7.87 -8.26 -18.01
C TYR A 98 -7.99 -6.78 -17.67
N TYR A 99 -7.96 -6.44 -16.37
CA TYR A 99 -8.10 -5.08 -15.83
C TYR A 99 -9.47 -4.44 -16.15
N LYS A 100 -10.52 -5.24 -16.34
CA LYS A 100 -11.88 -4.73 -16.55
C LYS A 100 -12.68 -4.76 -15.26
N LEU A 101 -13.50 -3.75 -15.07
CA LEU A 101 -14.35 -3.62 -13.90
C LEU A 101 -15.29 -4.84 -13.76
N LYS A 102 -15.22 -5.52 -12.62
CA LYS A 102 -16.17 -6.57 -12.23
C LYS A 102 -17.31 -6.00 -11.39
N PHE A 103 -16.97 -5.39 -10.27
CA PHE A 103 -17.93 -4.73 -9.39
C PHE A 103 -17.22 -3.71 -8.49
N ILE A 104 -18.02 -2.92 -7.78
CA ILE A 104 -17.57 -1.94 -6.80
C ILE A 104 -18.32 -2.21 -5.50
N ILE A 105 -17.62 -2.17 -4.36
CA ILE A 105 -18.22 -2.16 -3.03
C ILE A 105 -18.06 -0.75 -2.49
N SER A 106 -19.17 -0.03 -2.23
CA SER A 106 -19.18 1.31 -1.64
C SER A 106 -20.13 1.41 -0.46
N ASP A 107 -21.37 0.99 -0.69
CA ASP A 107 -22.45 1.01 0.28
C ASP A 107 -22.89 -0.43 0.58
N PHE A 108 -23.22 -0.72 1.82
CA PHE A 108 -23.67 -2.04 2.25
C PHE A 108 -24.72 -1.90 3.36
N THR A 109 -25.40 -2.98 3.68
CA THR A 109 -26.29 -3.03 4.83
C THR A 109 -25.61 -3.82 5.92
N ASN A 110 -25.43 -3.23 7.10
CA ASN A 110 -24.73 -3.85 8.22
C ASN A 110 -25.60 -4.91 8.94
N GLU A 111 -25.05 -5.54 9.97
CA GLU A 111 -25.69 -6.61 10.76
C GLU A 111 -27.02 -6.20 11.38
N GLN A 112 -27.23 -4.92 11.66
CA GLN A 112 -28.45 -4.36 12.21
C GLN A 112 -29.51 -4.04 11.15
N GLY A 113 -29.21 -4.31 9.87
CA GLY A 113 -30.09 -3.98 8.76
C GLY A 113 -30.10 -2.49 8.39
N VAL A 114 -29.07 -1.73 8.84
CA VAL A 114 -28.94 -0.29 8.58
C VAL A 114 -27.98 -0.07 7.40
N PRO A 115 -28.32 0.88 6.48
CA PRO A 115 -27.37 1.31 5.44
C PRO A 115 -26.07 1.86 6.04
N ASP A 116 -24.95 1.40 5.53
CA ASP A 116 -23.61 1.75 5.99
C ASP A 116 -22.68 1.94 4.79
N LYS A 117 -21.52 2.55 5.00
CA LYS A 117 -20.52 2.82 3.96
C LYS A 117 -19.12 2.89 4.55
N PHE A 118 -18.11 2.80 3.70
CA PHE A 118 -16.74 3.01 4.12
C PHE A 118 -16.43 4.48 4.46
N THR A 119 -15.45 4.63 5.35
CA THR A 119 -14.84 5.93 5.69
C THR A 119 -13.32 5.79 5.55
N ASN A 120 -12.79 6.15 4.37
CA ASN A 120 -11.37 6.11 4.06
C ASN A 120 -10.77 4.68 4.11
N PRO A 121 -11.25 3.71 3.30
CA PRO A 121 -10.70 2.35 3.26
C PRO A 121 -9.26 2.38 2.76
N SER A 122 -8.30 1.87 3.55
CA SER A 122 -6.87 1.99 3.24
C SER A 122 -6.20 0.66 2.93
N GLY A 123 -6.74 -0.46 3.37
CA GLY A 123 -6.16 -1.79 3.17
C GLY A 123 -7.20 -2.79 2.68
N VAL A 124 -6.79 -3.71 1.83
CA VAL A 124 -7.63 -4.80 1.34
C VAL A 124 -6.84 -6.11 1.31
N PHE A 125 -7.44 -7.17 1.82
CA PHE A 125 -6.88 -8.52 1.75
C PHE A 125 -7.98 -9.52 1.39
N VAL A 126 -7.62 -10.52 0.61
CA VAL A 126 -8.60 -11.49 0.11
C VAL A 126 -8.13 -12.90 0.39
N THR A 127 -9.00 -13.67 1.05
CA THR A 127 -8.84 -15.11 1.24
C THR A 127 -9.64 -15.87 0.17
N LYS A 128 -9.69 -17.19 0.27
CA LYS A 128 -10.51 -18.02 -0.63
C LYS A 128 -11.98 -17.67 -0.58
N ASP A 129 -12.47 -17.26 0.60
CA ASP A 129 -13.90 -17.15 0.89
C ASP A 129 -14.34 -15.71 1.17
N ARG A 130 -13.41 -14.81 1.58
CA ARG A 130 -13.76 -13.50 2.11
C ARG A 130 -12.84 -12.40 1.58
N ILE A 131 -13.40 -11.19 1.50
CA ILE A 131 -12.69 -9.93 1.30
C ILE A 131 -12.68 -9.21 2.66
N PHE A 132 -11.52 -8.76 3.10
CA PHE A 132 -11.31 -7.98 4.31
C PHE A 132 -10.89 -6.57 3.93
N VAL A 133 -11.53 -5.56 4.50
CA VAL A 133 -11.26 -4.14 4.20
C VAL A 133 -10.96 -3.40 5.50
N CYS A 134 -9.79 -2.77 5.58
CA CYS A 134 -9.46 -1.83 6.64
C CYS A 134 -10.23 -0.53 6.40
N ASP A 135 -11.30 -0.29 7.13
CA ASP A 135 -12.09 0.95 7.12
C ASP A 135 -11.49 1.91 8.16
N THR A 136 -10.39 2.55 7.78
CA THR A 136 -9.41 3.18 8.67
C THR A 136 -10.01 4.26 9.57
N ASP A 137 -10.80 5.19 9.00
CA ASP A 137 -11.35 6.29 9.79
C ASP A 137 -12.64 5.91 10.53
N ALA A 138 -13.22 4.74 10.21
CA ALA A 138 -14.28 4.11 11.00
C ALA A 138 -13.76 3.15 12.08
N ASN A 139 -12.43 3.01 12.23
CA ASN A 139 -11.75 2.19 13.27
C ASN A 139 -12.20 0.71 13.28
N ARG A 140 -12.42 0.14 12.09
CA ARG A 140 -12.95 -1.22 11.97
C ARG A 140 -12.39 -1.95 10.75
N ILE A 141 -12.60 -3.26 10.71
CA ILE A 141 -12.41 -4.06 9.52
C ILE A 141 -13.79 -4.56 9.09
N VAL A 142 -14.11 -4.42 7.80
CA VAL A 142 -15.38 -4.89 7.25
C VAL A 142 -15.10 -6.08 6.34
N THR A 143 -15.95 -7.13 6.45
CA THR A 143 -15.79 -8.35 5.65
C THR A 143 -16.93 -8.54 4.68
N PHE A 144 -16.59 -9.05 3.50
CA PHE A 144 -17.52 -9.36 2.43
C PHE A 144 -17.24 -10.76 1.88
N ASP A 145 -18.24 -11.38 1.25
CA ASP A 145 -17.99 -12.55 0.41
C ASP A 145 -17.25 -12.17 -0.89
N ARG A 146 -16.94 -13.16 -1.71
CA ARG A 146 -16.20 -12.94 -2.98
C ARG A 146 -17.03 -12.20 -4.05
N GLU A 147 -18.31 -12.12 -3.88
CA GLU A 147 -19.27 -11.41 -4.74
C GLU A 147 -19.50 -9.97 -4.29
N GLY A 148 -18.96 -9.58 -3.10
CA GLY A 148 -19.07 -8.24 -2.52
C GLY A 148 -20.30 -8.06 -1.62
N ASN A 149 -20.97 -9.14 -1.19
CA ASN A 149 -22.03 -9.06 -0.21
C ASN A 149 -21.44 -8.96 1.20
N PHE A 150 -22.02 -8.10 2.02
CA PHE A 150 -21.60 -7.89 3.41
C PHE A 150 -21.72 -9.17 4.25
N LEU A 151 -20.72 -9.44 5.08
CA LEU A 151 -20.70 -10.56 6.02
C LEU A 151 -20.69 -10.10 7.46
N SER A 152 -19.70 -9.31 7.89
CA SER A 152 -19.57 -8.85 9.28
C SER A 152 -18.69 -7.63 9.42
N ILE A 153 -18.80 -6.98 10.57
CA ILE A 153 -17.87 -5.95 11.04
C ILE A 153 -16.99 -6.56 12.13
N ILE A 154 -15.68 -6.42 12.00
CA ILE A 154 -14.72 -6.78 13.03
C ILE A 154 -14.33 -5.47 13.71
N PRO A 155 -14.71 -5.26 14.99
CA PRO A 155 -14.46 -4.04 15.72
C PRO A 155 -12.98 -3.92 16.13
N GLU A 156 -12.64 -2.79 16.71
CA GLU A 156 -11.39 -2.60 17.46
C GLU A 156 -11.25 -3.69 18.54
N PRO A 157 -10.08 -4.35 18.63
CA PRO A 157 -9.86 -5.34 19.68
C PRO A 157 -9.72 -4.66 21.05
N GLU A 158 -10.34 -5.25 22.07
CA GLU A 158 -10.28 -4.80 23.46
C GLU A 158 -9.30 -5.68 24.24
N ASP A 159 -8.26 -5.10 24.83
CA ASP A 159 -7.35 -5.78 25.75
C ASP A 159 -6.56 -4.75 26.60
N GLU A 160 -6.22 -5.08 27.84
CA GLU A 160 -5.45 -4.23 28.74
C GLU A 160 -4.02 -3.92 28.24
N ILE A 161 -3.50 -4.71 27.29
CA ILE A 161 -2.17 -4.52 26.68
C ILE A 161 -2.21 -3.42 25.63
N LEU A 162 -3.37 -3.17 25.04
CA LEU A 162 -3.58 -2.10 24.09
C LEU A 162 -3.72 -0.79 24.89
N ASP A 163 -3.01 0.24 24.45
CA ASP A 163 -3.02 1.53 25.12
C ASP A 163 -4.39 2.20 24.94
N ASP A 164 -5.12 2.41 26.03
CA ASP A 164 -6.45 3.03 26.05
C ASP A 164 -6.48 4.44 25.41
N ASP A 165 -5.33 5.11 25.36
CA ASP A 165 -5.19 6.43 24.74
C ASP A 165 -4.91 6.36 23.23
N SER A 166 -4.69 5.17 22.65
CA SER A 166 -4.42 5.00 21.23
C SER A 166 -5.70 4.70 20.45
N VAL A 167 -5.98 5.49 19.44
CA VAL A 167 -7.11 5.24 18.53
C VAL A 167 -6.73 4.13 17.54
N TYR A 168 -7.50 3.06 17.49
CA TYR A 168 -7.28 1.99 16.50
C TYR A 168 -7.54 2.49 15.07
N LYS A 169 -6.51 2.48 14.22
CA LYS A 169 -6.61 2.89 12.81
C LYS A 169 -5.98 1.82 11.91
N PRO A 170 -6.72 0.77 11.54
CA PRO A 170 -6.21 -0.27 10.69
C PRO A 170 -5.91 0.29 9.29
N ILE A 171 -4.67 0.14 8.81
CA ILE A 171 -4.25 0.62 7.48
C ILE A 171 -3.87 -0.51 6.53
N ALA A 172 -3.45 -1.64 7.06
CA ALA A 172 -3.12 -2.83 6.29
C ALA A 172 -3.37 -4.08 7.12
N LEU A 173 -3.71 -5.17 6.46
CA LEU A 173 -3.93 -6.43 7.13
C LEU A 173 -3.48 -7.62 6.26
N ALA A 174 -3.21 -8.73 6.92
CA ALA A 174 -3.04 -10.02 6.29
C ALA A 174 -3.74 -11.10 7.12
N VAL A 175 -4.23 -12.14 6.48
CA VAL A 175 -4.95 -13.24 7.13
C VAL A 175 -4.22 -14.53 6.84
N ASP A 176 -4.02 -15.36 7.87
CA ASP A 176 -3.36 -16.66 7.71
C ASP A 176 -4.35 -17.82 7.48
N ASP A 177 -3.81 -19.00 7.26
CA ASP A 177 -4.60 -20.23 7.02
C ASP A 177 -5.49 -20.66 8.22
N TYR A 178 -5.33 -20.02 9.37
CA TYR A 178 -6.12 -20.25 10.58
C TYR A 178 -7.15 -19.14 10.84
N ASN A 179 -7.37 -18.26 9.85
CA ASN A 179 -8.22 -17.07 9.95
C ASN A 179 -7.79 -16.07 11.03
N ARG A 180 -6.52 -16.06 11.42
CA ARG A 180 -5.99 -15.01 12.28
C ARG A 180 -5.64 -13.79 11.46
N LEU A 181 -6.08 -12.63 11.93
CA LEU A 181 -5.79 -11.35 11.33
C LEU A 181 -4.50 -10.78 11.93
N TYR A 182 -3.64 -10.29 11.09
CA TYR A 182 -2.42 -9.57 11.42
C TYR A 182 -2.61 -8.14 10.92
N VAL A 183 -2.86 -7.22 11.84
CA VAL A 183 -3.28 -5.85 11.51
C VAL A 183 -2.20 -4.85 11.84
N VAL A 184 -1.89 -4.00 10.89
CA VAL A 184 -1.07 -2.81 11.08
C VAL A 184 -2.00 -1.63 11.34
N SER A 185 -1.87 -1.01 12.51
CA SER A 185 -2.56 0.24 12.84
C SER A 185 -1.57 1.41 12.78
N SER A 186 -1.97 2.51 12.17
CA SER A 186 -1.11 3.70 12.00
C SER A 186 -0.80 4.41 13.31
N THR A 187 -1.56 4.15 14.36
CA THR A 187 -1.43 4.79 15.68
C THR A 187 -0.80 3.88 16.72
N THR A 188 -0.70 2.57 16.44
CA THR A 188 -0.14 1.61 17.37
C THR A 188 1.32 1.36 17.07
N TYR A 189 2.21 1.96 17.86
CA TYR A 189 3.67 1.79 17.74
C TYR A 189 4.18 0.48 18.33
N GLN A 190 3.33 -0.30 18.97
CA GLN A 190 3.72 -1.51 19.68
C GLN A 190 4.01 -2.71 18.77
N GLY A 191 3.65 -2.64 17.50
CA GLY A 191 3.88 -3.72 16.52
C GLY A 191 2.65 -4.05 15.69
N ILE A 192 2.50 -5.33 15.34
CA ILE A 192 1.39 -5.86 14.57
C ILE A 192 0.39 -6.48 15.55
N ILE A 193 -0.85 -6.03 15.51
CA ILE A 193 -1.94 -6.58 16.31
C ILE A 193 -2.36 -7.91 15.68
N VAL A 194 -2.40 -8.97 16.47
CA VAL A 194 -2.92 -10.28 16.04
C VAL A 194 -4.25 -10.51 16.74
N MET A 195 -5.28 -10.78 15.97
CA MET A 195 -6.64 -11.04 16.48
C MET A 195 -7.34 -12.13 15.70
N SER A 196 -8.44 -12.65 16.27
CA SER A 196 -9.32 -13.59 15.60
C SER A 196 -10.15 -12.88 14.51
N ASP A 197 -10.85 -13.65 13.69
CA ASP A 197 -11.81 -13.13 12.70
C ASP A 197 -13.12 -12.62 13.33
N THR A 198 -13.26 -12.73 14.66
CA THR A 198 -14.33 -12.14 15.47
C THR A 198 -13.92 -10.88 16.22
N GLY A 199 -12.64 -10.47 16.13
CA GLY A 199 -12.11 -9.28 16.79
C GLY A 199 -11.48 -9.54 18.16
N GLU A 200 -11.41 -10.81 18.62
CA GLU A 200 -10.74 -11.13 19.89
C GLU A 200 -9.24 -10.93 19.79
N PHE A 201 -8.66 -10.15 20.70
CA PHE A 201 -7.23 -9.93 20.78
C PHE A 201 -6.49 -11.23 21.11
N ILE A 202 -5.38 -11.50 20.42
CA ILE A 202 -4.52 -12.67 20.66
C ILE A 202 -3.17 -12.23 21.21
N CYS A 203 -2.47 -11.35 20.52
CA CYS A 203 -1.16 -10.84 20.94
C CYS A 203 -0.69 -9.69 20.04
N ILE A 204 0.40 -9.06 20.43
CA ILE A 204 1.18 -8.15 19.58
C ILE A 204 2.47 -8.84 19.18
N ILE A 205 2.81 -8.81 17.92
CA ILE A 205 4.07 -9.34 17.40
C ILE A 205 4.91 -8.23 16.78
N GLY A 206 6.24 -8.43 16.82
CA GLY A 206 7.15 -7.55 16.13
C GLY A 206 7.30 -6.17 16.73
N ALA A 207 6.99 -6.00 18.00
CA ALA A 207 7.28 -4.79 18.75
C ALA A 207 8.72 -4.34 18.52
N GLN A 208 8.90 -3.10 18.10
CA GLN A 208 10.23 -2.55 17.89
C GLN A 208 10.84 -2.22 19.24
N LYS A 209 11.95 -2.84 19.59
CA LYS A 209 12.73 -2.47 20.78
C LYS A 209 13.35 -1.11 20.51
N VAL A 210 12.77 -0.06 21.08
CA VAL A 210 13.46 1.23 21.20
C VAL A 210 14.53 1.06 22.28
N SER A 211 15.76 0.74 21.88
CA SER A 211 16.88 0.67 22.82
C SER A 211 17.32 2.10 23.17
N ILE A 212 16.73 2.66 24.21
CA ILE A 212 17.25 3.90 24.80
C ILE A 212 18.51 3.51 25.53
N SER A 213 19.67 4.02 25.07
CA SER A 213 20.96 3.83 25.75
C SER A 213 20.84 4.24 27.24
N ALA A 214 21.52 3.51 28.13
CA ALA A 214 21.58 3.89 29.54
C ALA A 214 22.12 5.33 29.72
N TRP A 215 22.98 5.79 28.82
CA TRP A 215 23.52 7.14 28.74
C TRP A 215 22.45 8.18 28.39
N ASP A 216 21.55 7.88 27.46
CA ASP A 216 20.44 8.76 27.07
C ASP A 216 19.45 8.94 28.24
N LYS A 217 19.23 7.88 29.04
CA LYS A 217 18.41 7.97 30.27
C LYS A 217 19.04 8.89 31.31
N VAL A 218 20.35 8.86 31.47
CA VAL A 218 21.09 9.75 32.40
C VAL A 218 21.08 11.18 31.88
N TRP A 219 21.36 11.39 30.58
CA TRP A 219 21.33 12.70 29.95
C TRP A 219 19.97 13.37 30.04
N ARG A 220 18.88 12.64 29.74
CA ARG A 220 17.51 13.17 29.88
C ARG A 220 17.14 13.63 31.27
N LYS A 221 17.74 13.05 32.33
CA LYS A 221 17.55 13.51 33.71
C LYS A 221 18.29 14.81 34.04
N ILE A 222 19.34 15.13 33.30
CA ILE A 222 20.22 16.29 33.58
C ILE A 222 19.86 17.48 32.65
N MET A 223 19.20 17.21 31.52
CA MET A 223 18.81 18.25 30.56
C MET A 223 17.67 19.12 31.08
N SER A 224 17.73 20.42 30.79
CA SER A 224 16.64 21.36 31.01
C SER A 224 15.43 21.03 30.13
N ASP A 225 14.22 21.45 30.52
CA ASP A 225 12.99 21.17 29.78
C ASP A 225 13.02 21.72 28.36
N SER A 226 13.67 22.86 28.10
CA SER A 226 13.86 23.44 26.78
C SER A 226 14.82 22.62 25.90
N ALA A 227 15.87 22.05 26.50
CA ALA A 227 16.80 21.17 25.78
C ALA A 227 16.18 19.79 25.53
N ARG A 228 15.31 19.33 26.41
CA ARG A 228 14.55 18.08 26.27
C ARG A 228 13.54 18.16 25.12
N ALA A 229 12.92 19.31 24.91
CA ALA A 229 12.00 19.56 23.78
C ALA A 229 12.70 19.61 22.42
N GLN A 230 14.01 19.92 22.37
CA GLN A 230 14.81 19.95 21.14
C GLN A 230 15.53 18.62 20.85
N THR A 231 15.51 17.67 21.77
CA THR A 231 16.09 16.34 21.53
C THR A 231 15.18 15.60 20.59
N GLU A 232 15.72 15.09 19.46
CA GLU A 232 14.99 14.24 18.52
C GLU A 232 14.19 13.18 19.30
N GLN A 233 12.88 13.24 19.21
CA GLN A 233 12.05 12.13 19.65
C GLN A 233 12.46 10.93 18.82
N ILE A 234 12.91 9.86 19.46
CA ILE A 234 13.12 8.58 18.78
C ILE A 234 11.72 8.05 18.50
N ILE A 235 11.18 8.46 17.34
CA ILE A 235 9.90 7.95 16.87
C ILE A 235 10.16 6.53 16.39
N PRO A 236 9.47 5.52 16.94
CA PRO A 236 9.56 4.16 16.44
C PRO A 236 9.21 4.14 14.95
N THR A 237 9.89 3.32 14.18
CA THR A 237 9.60 3.18 12.75
C THR A 237 8.24 2.49 12.62
N GLU A 238 7.28 3.17 11.99
CA GLU A 238 5.93 2.65 11.78
C GLU A 238 5.93 1.62 10.67
N TYR A 239 5.17 0.54 10.86
CA TYR A 239 4.83 -0.37 9.77
C TYR A 239 3.76 0.29 8.89
N ASN A 240 3.88 0.13 7.59
CA ASN A 240 2.93 0.71 6.63
C ASN A 240 2.25 -0.32 5.73
N ASN A 241 2.79 -1.53 5.61
CA ASN A 241 2.14 -2.61 4.90
C ASN A 241 2.57 -3.97 5.45
N ILE A 242 1.76 -5.01 5.17
CA ILE A 242 1.96 -6.37 5.64
C ILE A 242 1.54 -7.39 4.57
N ALA A 243 2.30 -8.46 4.44
CA ALA A 243 1.94 -9.60 3.59
C ALA A 243 2.34 -10.91 4.28
N ILE A 244 1.61 -11.98 3.97
CA ILE A 244 1.95 -13.34 4.41
C ILE A 244 2.27 -14.18 3.18
N ARG A 245 3.44 -14.81 3.17
CA ARG A 245 3.84 -15.77 2.15
C ARG A 245 4.70 -16.86 2.77
N ASP A 246 4.49 -18.11 2.38
CA ASP A 246 5.27 -19.28 2.84
C ASP A 246 5.39 -19.37 4.37
N LYS A 247 4.29 -19.09 5.09
CA LYS A 247 4.18 -19.04 6.56
C LYS A 247 5.04 -17.96 7.22
N LEU A 248 5.54 -16.99 6.47
CA LEU A 248 6.31 -15.86 6.96
C LEU A 248 5.50 -14.58 6.78
N ILE A 249 5.72 -13.67 7.71
CA ILE A 249 5.13 -12.34 7.69
C ILE A 249 6.19 -11.36 7.20
N TYR A 250 5.85 -10.61 6.16
CA TYR A 250 6.67 -9.54 5.61
C TYR A 250 6.01 -8.21 5.96
N VAL A 251 6.77 -7.29 6.51
CA VAL A 251 6.31 -5.94 6.81
C VAL A 251 7.25 -4.91 6.23
N THR A 252 6.67 -3.81 5.78
CA THR A 252 7.42 -2.66 5.28
C THR A 252 7.30 -1.49 6.25
N THR A 253 8.27 -0.59 6.21
CA THR A 253 8.34 0.60 7.06
C THR A 253 8.53 1.84 6.18
N SER A 254 7.84 2.94 6.51
CA SER A 254 7.88 4.19 5.74
C SER A 254 9.02 5.12 6.11
N SER A 255 9.45 5.09 7.37
CA SER A 255 10.49 6.00 7.88
C SER A 255 11.85 5.31 7.94
N ILE A 256 12.70 5.57 6.96
CA ILE A 256 14.02 4.95 6.88
C ILE A 256 15.06 6.06 6.88
N LYS A 257 15.93 6.09 7.89
CA LYS A 257 17.19 6.83 7.81
C LYS A 257 18.02 6.20 6.69
N ALA A 258 18.79 7.01 5.98
CA ALA A 258 19.65 6.53 4.88
C ALA A 258 20.59 5.36 5.30
N SER A 259 20.97 5.30 6.59
CA SER A 259 21.73 4.21 7.20
C SER A 259 20.95 2.89 7.31
N ASP A 260 19.62 2.92 7.28
CA ASP A 260 18.76 1.77 7.59
C ASP A 260 18.01 1.23 6.37
N GLN A 261 18.32 1.72 5.17
CA GLN A 261 17.67 1.31 3.92
C GLN A 261 17.72 -0.21 3.67
N GLN A 262 18.73 -0.90 4.20
CA GLN A 262 18.85 -2.35 4.10
C GLN A 262 17.77 -3.11 4.89
N ASN A 263 17.07 -2.44 5.83
CA ASN A 263 16.07 -3.00 6.72
C ASN A 263 14.63 -2.55 6.40
N ALA A 264 14.40 -1.99 5.23
CA ALA A 264 13.08 -1.48 4.82
C ALA A 264 12.00 -2.56 4.80
N ILE A 265 12.38 -3.79 4.46
CA ILE A 265 11.50 -4.96 4.49
C ILE A 265 11.99 -5.88 5.58
N LYS A 266 11.15 -6.11 6.58
CA LYS A 266 11.43 -7.02 7.69
C LYS A 266 10.67 -8.33 7.50
N LYS A 267 11.41 -9.43 7.54
CA LYS A 267 10.86 -10.77 7.52
C LYS A 267 10.75 -11.28 8.95
N LYS A 268 9.59 -11.76 9.34
CA LYS A 268 9.33 -12.28 10.68
C LYS A 268 8.66 -13.64 10.61
N SER A 269 8.99 -14.50 11.57
CA SER A 269 8.23 -15.72 11.78
C SER A 269 6.86 -15.41 12.39
N LYS A 270 5.89 -16.35 12.26
CA LYS A 270 4.58 -16.24 12.93
C LYS A 270 4.67 -16.18 14.47
N LYS A 271 5.85 -16.45 15.04
CA LYS A 271 6.16 -16.29 16.47
C LYS A 271 6.73 -14.91 16.82
N GLY A 272 6.89 -14.04 15.83
CA GLY A 272 7.42 -12.69 16.04
C GLY A 272 8.94 -12.56 16.05
N ASP A 273 9.69 -13.66 15.93
CA ASP A 273 11.14 -13.62 15.84
C ASP A 273 11.62 -13.21 14.43
N TYR A 274 12.77 -12.57 14.34
CA TYR A 274 13.42 -12.31 13.07
C TYR A 274 13.91 -13.63 12.47
N ALA A 275 13.63 -13.85 11.19
CA ALA A 275 14.07 -15.00 10.43
C ALA A 275 15.31 -14.66 9.58
#